data_0ce96433be66105342c687e7adcc5938
#
_entry.id   0ce96433be66105342c687e7adcc5938
#
_cell.length_a   1.000
_cell.length_b   1.000
_cell.length_c   1.000
_cell.angle_alpha   90.00
_cell.angle_beta   90.00
_cell.angle_gamma   90.00
#
_symmetry.space_group_name_H-M   'P 1'
#
loop_
_entity.id
_entity.type
_entity.pdbx_description
1 polymer ?
#
loop_
_entity_poly.entity_id
_entity_poly.type
_entity_poly.pdbx_seq_one_letter_code
_entity_poly.pdbx_strand_id
1 'polypeptide(L)'
;MNKKNIYTTDEKQPQGEQPDFYTNKFIGNFEIRRIFNESDSKEQEMYHVTFKNGAMTKIHTHESEQILIATTSSSEGSKHSDIGRGFVILIEKGGNTAGDYPKFDISKTIFLDKVGDTVCIPPNVLHCHGSRSKDQDFSHIAIRRSTLDNKQQAKSLWEYDTQAIKKVMGIVDDDNKVSAVLNELHDIIRMSISG
;
A
#
# COMPACT_ATOMS: atom_id res chain seq x y z
N MET A 1 -1.82 25.50 -14.78
CA MET A 1 -1.04 24.87 -13.67
C MET A 1 -1.92 24.84 -12.43
N ASN A 2 -2.24 23.66 -11.90
CA ASN A 2 -3.14 23.50 -10.76
C ASN A 2 -2.33 23.31 -9.47
N LYS A 3 -2.59 24.15 -8.46
CA LYS A 3 -2.05 23.97 -7.10
C LYS A 3 -3.08 23.20 -6.28
N LYS A 4 -2.66 22.11 -5.66
CA LYS A 4 -3.48 21.33 -4.74
C LYS A 4 -2.79 21.21 -3.38
N ASN A 5 -3.57 21.04 -2.33
CA ASN A 5 -3.08 20.81 -0.98
C ASN A 5 -3.48 19.42 -0.53
N ILE A 6 -2.52 18.63 -0.06
CA ILE A 6 -2.73 17.22 0.33
C ILE A 6 -3.74 17.06 1.49
N TYR A 7 -3.97 18.12 2.27
CA TYR A 7 -4.88 18.08 3.41
C TYR A 7 -6.28 18.63 3.11
N THR A 8 -6.41 19.52 2.13
CA THR A 8 -7.67 20.24 1.86
C THR A 8 -8.25 19.96 0.48
N THR A 9 -7.64 19.10 -0.32
CA THR A 9 -8.20 18.69 -1.60
C THR A 9 -9.47 17.88 -1.35
N ASP A 10 -10.60 18.39 -1.86
CA ASP A 10 -11.98 17.91 -1.58
C ASP A 10 -12.33 16.54 -2.17
N GLU A 11 -11.45 15.94 -2.94
CA GLU A 11 -11.63 14.57 -3.40
C GLU A 11 -11.35 13.54 -2.27
N LYS A 12 -11.96 13.77 -1.09
CA LYS A 12 -12.20 12.68 -0.15
C LYS A 12 -13.07 11.68 -0.86
N GLN A 13 -12.55 10.52 -1.10
CA GLN A 13 -13.42 9.41 -1.43
C GLN A 13 -14.10 9.00 -0.12
N PRO A 14 -15.44 9.14 0.00
CA PRO A 14 -16.11 8.93 1.27
C PRO A 14 -15.92 7.49 1.75
N GLN A 15 -15.62 7.35 3.05
CA GLN A 15 -15.80 6.07 3.72
C GLN A 15 -17.27 5.65 3.55
N GLY A 16 -17.52 4.51 2.95
CA GLY A 16 -18.86 3.92 2.82
C GLY A 16 -19.49 3.97 1.43
N GLU A 17 -19.03 4.85 0.52
CA GLU A 17 -19.48 4.86 -0.88
C GLU A 17 -18.36 4.49 -1.85
N GLN A 18 -17.28 3.92 -1.33
CA GLN A 18 -16.23 3.39 -2.19
C GLN A 18 -16.81 2.19 -2.94
N PRO A 19 -16.78 2.19 -4.28
CA PRO A 19 -17.01 0.96 -4.99
C PRO A 19 -16.05 -0.10 -4.44
N ASP A 20 -16.45 -1.36 -4.46
CA ASP A 20 -15.70 -2.56 -4.00
C ASP A 20 -14.21 -2.57 -4.38
N PHE A 21 -13.82 -1.70 -5.30
CA PHE A 21 -12.48 -1.52 -5.83
C PHE A 21 -11.42 -1.18 -4.75
N TYR A 22 -11.75 -0.43 -3.69
CA TYR A 22 -10.76 -0.11 -2.64
C TYR A 22 -10.86 -1.01 -1.43
N THR A 23 -12.05 -1.46 -1.07
CA THR A 23 -12.28 -2.29 0.13
C THR A 23 -11.47 -3.59 0.08
N ASN A 24 -11.27 -4.15 -1.10
CA ASN A 24 -10.48 -5.37 -1.30
C ASN A 24 -8.95 -5.16 -1.28
N LYS A 25 -8.47 -3.90 -1.25
CA LYS A 25 -7.03 -3.57 -1.32
C LYS A 25 -6.37 -3.32 0.03
N PHE A 26 -7.18 -3.18 1.07
CA PHE A 26 -6.71 -2.80 2.40
C PHE A 26 -7.23 -3.76 3.47
N ILE A 27 -6.51 -3.82 4.57
CA ILE A 27 -6.89 -4.49 5.80
C ILE A 27 -7.01 -3.42 6.88
N GLY A 28 -8.15 -3.36 7.57
CA GLY A 28 -8.46 -2.34 8.55
C GLY A 28 -9.00 -1.04 7.93
N ASN A 29 -9.07 0.02 8.74
CA ASN A 29 -9.65 1.29 8.35
C ASN A 29 -8.60 2.23 7.73
N PHE A 30 -8.97 2.91 6.67
CA PHE A 30 -8.08 3.84 5.97
C PHE A 30 -8.87 5.02 5.42
N GLU A 31 -8.15 6.11 5.13
CA GLU A 31 -8.64 7.22 4.33
C GLU A 31 -7.72 7.40 3.14
N ILE A 32 -8.29 7.64 1.96
CA ILE A 32 -7.52 7.91 0.75
C ILE A 32 -8.05 9.18 0.08
N ARG A 33 -7.12 10.04 -0.32
CA ARG A 33 -7.41 11.23 -1.12
C ARG A 33 -6.57 11.18 -2.38
N ARG A 34 -7.20 11.29 -3.51
CA ARG A 34 -6.51 11.40 -4.79
C ARG A 34 -6.13 12.86 -5.02
N ILE A 35 -4.85 13.18 -4.94
CA ILE A 35 -4.34 14.55 -5.09
C ILE A 35 -4.22 14.91 -6.56
N PHE A 36 -3.54 14.07 -7.35
CA PHE A 36 -3.47 14.20 -8.80
C PHE A 36 -4.12 13.01 -9.47
N ASN A 37 -5.00 13.31 -10.44
CA ASN A 37 -5.65 12.34 -11.29
C ASN A 37 -5.25 12.57 -12.78
N GLU A 38 -5.85 11.85 -13.69
CA GLU A 38 -5.60 11.91 -15.14
C GLU A 38 -5.90 13.27 -15.78
N SER A 39 -6.70 14.11 -15.14
CA SER A 39 -6.95 15.49 -15.61
C SER A 39 -5.82 16.44 -15.21
N ASP A 40 -5.10 16.12 -14.15
CA ASP A 40 -3.99 16.92 -13.63
C ASP A 40 -2.65 16.52 -14.24
N SER A 41 -2.42 15.21 -14.40
CA SER A 41 -1.20 14.65 -14.94
C SER A 41 -1.49 13.40 -15.76
N LYS A 42 -0.81 13.26 -16.90
CA LYS A 42 -0.87 12.07 -17.76
C LYS A 42 0.13 10.99 -17.36
N GLU A 43 1.15 11.37 -16.58
CA GLU A 43 2.27 10.49 -16.25
C GLU A 43 2.23 9.98 -14.81
N GLN A 44 1.70 10.78 -13.90
CA GLN A 44 1.78 10.53 -12.47
C GLN A 44 0.40 10.55 -11.80
N GLU A 45 0.19 9.63 -10.88
CA GLU A 45 -0.88 9.67 -9.88
C GLU A 45 -0.28 9.99 -8.53
N MET A 46 -0.99 10.77 -7.73
CA MET A 46 -0.59 11.08 -6.35
C MET A 46 -1.78 10.89 -5.43
N TYR A 47 -1.54 10.16 -4.36
CA TYR A 47 -2.51 9.92 -3.29
C TYR A 47 -1.94 10.36 -1.95
N HIS A 48 -2.80 10.87 -1.07
CA HIS A 48 -2.53 10.95 0.36
C HIS A 48 -3.36 9.88 1.05
N VAL A 49 -2.68 8.95 1.72
CA VAL A 49 -3.31 7.79 2.37
C VAL A 49 -3.05 7.87 3.86
N THR A 50 -4.09 7.69 4.66
CA THR A 50 -4.00 7.57 6.12
C THR A 50 -4.48 6.19 6.54
N PHE A 51 -3.61 5.42 7.15
CA PHE A 51 -3.91 4.14 7.78
C PHE A 51 -4.27 4.36 9.24
N LYS A 52 -5.42 3.85 9.66
CA LYS A 52 -5.92 3.94 11.03
C LYS A 52 -5.53 2.70 11.83
N ASN A 53 -4.95 2.90 13.02
CA ASN A 53 -4.86 1.85 14.03
C ASN A 53 -4.35 0.48 13.53
N GLY A 54 -3.19 0.45 12.90
CA GLY A 54 -2.60 -0.80 12.39
C GLY A 54 -3.20 -1.30 11.07
N ALA A 55 -3.92 -0.45 10.35
CA ALA A 55 -4.36 -0.77 8.99
C ALA A 55 -3.18 -0.83 8.02
N MET A 56 -3.32 -1.63 6.96
CA MET A 56 -2.27 -1.84 5.97
C MET A 56 -2.87 -2.16 4.59
N THR A 57 -2.06 -2.03 3.56
CA THR A 57 -2.41 -2.58 2.25
C THR A 57 -2.31 -4.10 2.27
N LYS A 58 -3.11 -4.75 1.45
CA LYS A 58 -2.87 -6.13 1.06
C LYS A 58 -1.60 -6.24 0.23
N ILE A 59 -1.08 -7.47 0.06
CA ILE A 59 0.10 -7.72 -0.76
C ILE A 59 -0.21 -7.38 -2.22
N HIS A 60 0.68 -6.61 -2.84
CA HIS A 60 0.52 -6.16 -4.22
C HIS A 60 1.87 -5.86 -4.87
N THR A 61 1.82 -5.58 -6.15
CA THR A 61 2.96 -5.10 -6.94
C THR A 61 2.51 -4.10 -8.00
N HIS A 62 3.41 -3.27 -8.48
CA HIS A 62 3.20 -2.32 -9.57
C HIS A 62 4.21 -2.54 -10.70
N GLU A 63 3.83 -2.34 -11.94
CA GLU A 63 4.75 -2.32 -13.08
C GLU A 63 5.63 -1.06 -13.15
N SER A 64 5.32 -0.05 -12.32
CA SER A 64 6.13 1.16 -12.16
C SER A 64 6.72 1.22 -10.75
N GLU A 65 7.70 2.09 -10.59
CA GLU A 65 8.13 2.50 -9.25
C GLU A 65 6.98 3.13 -8.46
N GLN A 66 7.03 2.94 -7.14
CA GLN A 66 6.18 3.66 -6.21
C GLN A 66 7.04 4.36 -5.17
N ILE A 67 6.84 5.67 -5.03
CA ILE A 67 7.49 6.47 -3.99
C ILE A 67 6.48 6.70 -2.88
N LEU A 68 6.88 6.39 -1.64
CA LEU A 68 6.13 6.71 -0.44
C LEU A 68 6.90 7.75 0.37
N ILE A 69 6.20 8.80 0.81
CA ILE A 69 6.77 9.88 1.63
C ILE A 69 5.90 10.03 2.88
N ALA A 70 6.46 9.74 4.05
CA ALA A 70 5.76 9.87 5.33
C ALA A 70 5.36 11.31 5.61
N THR A 71 4.10 11.50 6.03
CA THR A 71 3.51 12.81 6.33
C THR A 71 2.77 12.78 7.67
N THR A 72 2.33 13.95 8.13
CA THR A 72 1.35 14.03 9.23
C THR A 72 -0.05 13.63 8.76
N SER A 73 -0.89 13.15 9.66
CA SER A 73 -2.28 12.75 9.35
C SER A 73 -3.22 13.93 9.12
N SER A 74 -2.89 15.12 9.64
CA SER A 74 -3.69 16.34 9.45
C SER A 74 -2.82 17.59 9.33
N SER A 75 -3.40 18.65 8.73
CA SER A 75 -2.78 19.98 8.63
C SER A 75 -2.88 20.78 9.91
N GLU A 76 -3.81 20.44 10.81
CA GLU A 76 -4.14 21.24 11.99
C GLU A 76 -3.43 20.68 13.21
N GLY A 77 -2.46 21.45 13.74
CA GLY A 77 -1.97 21.38 15.12
C GLY A 77 -1.19 20.13 15.53
N SER A 78 -0.97 19.19 14.64
CA SER A 78 -0.10 18.05 14.94
C SER A 78 1.33 18.54 15.09
N LYS A 79 1.88 18.43 16.28
CA LYS A 79 3.31 18.62 16.50
C LYS A 79 4.05 17.64 15.60
N HIS A 80 5.22 18.02 15.11
CA HIS A 80 6.07 17.12 14.31
C HIS A 80 6.40 15.77 14.98
N SER A 81 6.05 15.63 16.26
CA SER A 81 6.16 14.40 17.05
C SER A 81 5.00 13.41 16.86
N ASP A 82 3.89 13.80 16.22
CA ASP A 82 2.67 13.00 16.14
C ASP A 82 2.55 12.28 14.79
N ILE A 83 3.68 11.98 14.18
CA ILE A 83 3.74 11.10 13.03
C ILE A 83 3.52 9.68 13.51
N GLY A 84 2.55 9.01 12.91
CA GLY A 84 2.34 7.59 13.14
C GLY A 84 3.54 6.78 12.63
N ARG A 85 3.65 5.57 13.14
CA ARG A 85 4.72 4.64 12.81
C ARG A 85 4.34 3.84 11.56
N GLY A 86 5.03 4.09 10.45
CA GLY A 86 4.83 3.40 9.19
C GLY A 86 5.81 2.26 8.94
N PHE A 87 5.43 1.36 8.06
CA PHE A 87 6.31 0.29 7.59
C PHE A 87 6.11 0.00 6.10
N VAL A 88 7.14 -0.55 5.48
CA VAL A 88 7.10 -1.23 4.18
C VAL A 88 7.79 -2.57 4.32
N ILE A 89 7.11 -3.64 3.91
CA ILE A 89 7.65 -5.00 3.87
C ILE A 89 7.71 -5.46 2.43
N LEU A 90 8.87 -5.97 2.02
CA LEU A 90 9.07 -6.63 0.74
C LEU A 90 8.81 -8.12 0.89
N ILE A 91 8.06 -8.69 -0.06
CA ILE A 91 7.66 -10.09 -0.05
C ILE A 91 8.52 -10.85 -1.07
N GLU A 92 9.21 -11.87 -0.61
CA GLU A 92 9.94 -12.81 -1.45
C GLU A 92 8.96 -13.82 -2.08
N LYS A 93 9.16 -14.11 -3.35
CA LYS A 93 8.32 -15.09 -4.07
C LYS A 93 8.51 -16.48 -3.54
N GLY A 94 7.49 -17.31 -3.64
CA GLY A 94 7.60 -18.75 -3.47
C GLY A 94 8.40 -19.41 -4.62
N GLY A 95 8.77 -20.67 -4.46
CA GLY A 95 9.71 -21.39 -5.34
C GLY A 95 9.08 -22.17 -6.47
N ASN A 96 7.86 -21.88 -6.93
CA ASN A 96 7.15 -22.58 -8.02
C ASN A 96 6.90 -24.09 -7.77
N THR A 97 7.00 -24.54 -6.54
CA THR A 97 6.65 -25.91 -6.11
C THR A 97 5.52 -25.85 -5.10
N ALA A 98 4.67 -26.87 -5.06
CA ALA A 98 3.59 -26.96 -4.09
C ALA A 98 4.17 -26.91 -2.66
N GLY A 99 3.61 -26.00 -1.82
CA GLY A 99 4.09 -25.80 -0.45
C GLY A 99 5.25 -24.82 -0.27
N ASP A 100 5.81 -24.27 -1.35
CA ASP A 100 6.82 -23.20 -1.26
C ASP A 100 6.16 -21.82 -1.43
N TYR A 101 5.72 -21.28 -0.33
CA TYR A 101 4.91 -20.06 -0.29
C TYR A 101 5.76 -18.78 -0.19
N PRO A 102 5.17 -17.60 -0.52
CA PRO A 102 5.81 -16.32 -0.31
C PRO A 102 6.24 -16.12 1.15
N LYS A 103 7.36 -15.43 1.33
CA LYS A 103 7.99 -15.18 2.63
C LYS A 103 8.35 -13.71 2.75
N PHE A 104 8.61 -13.27 3.97
CA PHE A 104 9.24 -11.99 4.21
C PHE A 104 10.31 -12.12 5.29
N ASP A 105 11.27 -11.22 5.23
CA ASP A 105 12.32 -11.12 6.25
C ASP A 105 12.07 -9.84 7.06
N ILE A 106 11.68 -10.02 8.31
CA ILE A 106 11.38 -8.90 9.21
C ILE A 106 12.58 -7.96 9.39
N SER A 107 13.79 -8.48 9.30
CA SER A 107 15.01 -7.66 9.42
C SER A 107 15.21 -6.69 8.26
N LYS A 108 14.53 -6.91 7.14
CA LYS A 108 14.53 -6.06 5.96
C LYS A 108 13.34 -5.09 5.92
N THR A 109 12.55 -5.04 6.98
CA THR A 109 11.44 -4.10 7.07
C THR A 109 11.96 -2.66 7.08
N ILE A 110 11.39 -1.83 6.22
CA ILE A 110 11.70 -0.40 6.16
C ILE A 110 10.69 0.33 7.04
N PHE A 111 11.17 1.05 8.03
CA PHE A 111 10.32 1.85 8.90
C PHE A 111 10.29 3.32 8.45
N LEU A 112 9.11 3.90 8.48
CA LEU A 112 8.82 5.29 8.12
C LEU A 112 8.31 6.00 9.39
N ASP A 113 9.24 6.38 10.26
CA ASP A 113 8.93 6.86 11.61
C ASP A 113 9.05 8.38 11.75
N LYS A 114 9.51 9.08 10.71
CA LYS A 114 9.69 10.54 10.70
C LYS A 114 9.01 11.16 9.50
N VAL A 115 8.45 12.35 9.66
CA VAL A 115 7.97 13.15 8.52
C VAL A 115 9.11 13.35 7.52
N GLY A 116 8.83 13.06 6.26
CA GLY A 116 9.81 13.12 5.18
C GLY A 116 10.59 11.83 4.97
N ASP A 117 10.50 10.81 5.84
CA ASP A 117 11.04 9.50 5.51
C ASP A 117 10.47 9.04 4.17
N THR A 118 11.36 8.63 3.28
CA THR A 118 11.00 8.35 1.90
C THR A 118 11.56 7.00 1.48
N VAL A 119 10.75 6.21 0.79
CA VAL A 119 11.17 4.96 0.16
C VAL A 119 10.72 4.92 -1.29
N CYS A 120 11.57 4.41 -2.16
CA CYS A 120 11.25 4.07 -3.54
C CYS A 120 11.16 2.54 -3.65
N ILE A 121 9.99 2.04 -3.97
CA ILE A 121 9.72 0.61 -4.18
C ILE A 121 9.91 0.33 -5.67
N PRO A 122 10.85 -0.56 -6.07
CA PRO A 122 11.11 -0.85 -7.48
C PRO A 122 9.92 -1.50 -8.19
N PRO A 123 9.88 -1.43 -9.53
CA PRO A 123 8.86 -2.12 -10.31
C PRO A 123 8.84 -3.63 -10.06
N ASN A 124 7.66 -4.21 -10.08
CA ASN A 124 7.43 -5.66 -9.95
C ASN A 124 7.88 -6.30 -8.64
N VAL A 125 8.16 -5.50 -7.61
CA VAL A 125 8.45 -5.98 -6.26
C VAL A 125 7.14 -6.19 -5.50
N LEU A 126 6.92 -7.40 -4.98
CA LEU A 126 5.79 -7.70 -4.11
C LEU A 126 6.01 -7.01 -2.75
N HIS A 127 5.02 -6.29 -2.29
CA HIS A 127 5.11 -5.55 -1.03
C HIS A 127 3.75 -5.32 -0.38
N CYS A 128 3.79 -4.94 0.88
CA CYS A 128 2.69 -4.30 1.59
C CYS A 128 3.26 -3.18 2.49
N HIS A 129 2.41 -2.24 2.86
CA HIS A 129 2.79 -1.12 3.72
C HIS A 129 1.59 -0.63 4.53
N GLY A 130 1.84 0.04 5.65
CA GLY A 130 0.76 0.50 6.52
C GLY A 130 1.25 1.09 7.83
N SER A 131 0.34 1.17 8.82
CA SER A 131 0.65 1.57 10.19
C SER A 131 1.02 0.34 11.02
N ARG A 132 2.13 0.44 11.78
CA ARG A 132 2.50 -0.57 12.78
C ARG A 132 1.98 -0.25 14.18
N SER A 133 1.39 0.92 14.38
CA SER A 133 0.79 1.32 15.65
C SER A 133 -0.69 0.99 15.70
N LYS A 134 -1.13 0.42 16.82
CA LYS A 134 -2.56 0.18 17.09
C LYS A 134 -3.28 1.42 17.61
N ASP A 135 -2.52 2.42 18.06
CA ASP A 135 -3.03 3.61 18.75
C ASP A 135 -2.80 4.91 17.97
N GLN A 136 -2.05 4.86 16.88
CA GLN A 136 -1.70 6.03 16.08
C GLN A 136 -1.95 5.78 14.60
N ASP A 137 -2.47 6.78 13.94
CA ASP A 137 -2.61 6.81 12.49
C ASP A 137 -1.26 7.05 11.83
N PHE A 138 -1.03 6.42 10.71
CA PHE A 138 0.12 6.67 9.85
C PHE A 138 -0.34 7.21 8.50
N SER A 139 0.26 8.30 8.06
CA SER A 139 -0.05 8.90 6.76
C SER A 139 1.17 9.02 5.86
N HIS A 140 0.94 8.88 4.57
CA HIS A 140 1.98 9.06 3.57
C HIS A 140 1.40 9.59 2.26
N ILE A 141 2.25 10.21 1.46
CA ILE A 141 2.00 10.46 0.04
C ILE A 141 2.49 9.24 -0.73
N ALA A 142 1.66 8.71 -1.62
CA ALA A 142 2.03 7.69 -2.59
C ALA A 142 2.05 8.31 -3.99
N ILE A 143 3.19 8.21 -4.68
CA ILE A 143 3.37 8.66 -6.06
C ILE A 143 3.73 7.45 -6.91
N ARG A 144 3.04 7.29 -8.01
CA ARG A 144 3.33 6.23 -8.99
C ARG A 144 2.95 6.68 -10.40
N ARG A 145 3.38 5.93 -11.40
CA ARG A 145 2.97 6.18 -12.77
C ARG A 145 1.46 6.00 -12.93
N SER A 146 0.82 6.88 -13.69
CA SER A 146 -0.61 6.83 -13.97
C SER A 146 -1.01 5.52 -14.64
N THR A 147 -2.17 4.98 -14.26
CA THR A 147 -2.71 3.73 -14.79
C THR A 147 -3.68 3.95 -15.96
N LEU A 148 -3.89 5.17 -16.43
CA LEU A 148 -5.04 5.53 -17.29
C LEU A 148 -4.72 5.73 -18.76
N ASP A 149 -3.48 5.64 -19.20
CA ASP A 149 -3.18 5.63 -20.62
C ASP A 149 -3.36 4.22 -21.20
N ASN A 150 -4.38 4.04 -22.03
CA ASN A 150 -4.79 2.77 -22.63
C ASN A 150 -3.68 2.04 -23.45
N LYS A 151 -2.52 2.64 -23.61
CA LYS A 151 -1.40 2.07 -24.37
C LYS A 151 -0.14 1.79 -23.55
N GLN A 152 0.00 2.35 -22.36
CA GLN A 152 1.20 2.23 -21.52
C GLN A 152 0.89 2.21 -20.02
N GLN A 153 -0.24 1.65 -19.64
CA GLN A 153 -0.63 1.57 -18.22
C GLN A 153 0.35 0.73 -17.43
N ALA A 154 0.94 1.33 -16.41
CA ALA A 154 1.61 0.56 -15.36
C ALA A 154 0.55 -0.17 -14.53
N LYS A 155 0.41 -1.48 -14.74
CA LYS A 155 -0.57 -2.30 -14.04
C LYS A 155 -0.19 -2.47 -12.58
N SER A 156 -1.20 -2.54 -11.73
CA SER A 156 -1.07 -2.97 -10.35
C SER A 156 -1.77 -4.31 -10.20
N LEU A 157 -1.07 -5.30 -9.65
CA LEU A 157 -1.61 -6.61 -9.34
C LEU A 157 -1.77 -6.71 -7.82
N TRP A 158 -2.95 -7.09 -7.39
CA TRP A 158 -3.31 -7.22 -5.98
C TRP A 158 -3.62 -8.68 -5.66
N GLU A 159 -3.45 -9.07 -4.41
CA GLU A 159 -3.66 -10.45 -3.97
C GLU A 159 -5.07 -11.00 -4.22
N TYR A 160 -6.09 -10.13 -4.34
CA TYR A 160 -7.44 -10.58 -4.68
C TYR A 160 -7.59 -10.98 -6.16
N ASP A 161 -6.67 -10.54 -7.03
CA ASP A 161 -6.53 -11.02 -8.41
C ASP A 161 -5.87 -12.40 -8.42
N THR A 162 -6.52 -13.40 -7.79
CA THR A 162 -5.93 -14.68 -7.43
C THR A 162 -5.15 -15.35 -8.56
N GLN A 163 -5.66 -15.36 -9.78
CA GLN A 163 -4.98 -15.97 -10.91
C GLN A 163 -3.73 -15.20 -11.35
N ALA A 164 -3.79 -13.87 -11.41
CA ALA A 164 -2.66 -13.04 -11.83
C ALA A 164 -1.56 -13.03 -10.76
N ILE A 165 -1.93 -12.84 -9.49
CA ILE A 165 -0.98 -12.75 -8.39
C ILE A 165 -0.30 -14.09 -8.08
N LYS A 166 -0.98 -15.22 -8.24
CA LYS A 166 -0.40 -16.58 -8.10
C LYS A 166 0.86 -16.74 -8.92
N LYS A 167 0.79 -16.38 -10.20
CA LYS A 167 1.94 -16.45 -11.10
C LYS A 167 3.10 -15.57 -10.65
N VAL A 168 2.80 -14.36 -10.17
CA VAL A 168 3.82 -13.43 -9.69
C VAL A 168 4.43 -13.92 -8.38
N MET A 169 3.62 -14.49 -7.49
CA MET A 169 4.07 -15.02 -6.19
C MET A 169 4.76 -16.38 -6.27
N GLY A 170 4.68 -17.06 -7.42
CA GLY A 170 5.23 -18.42 -7.56
C GLY A 170 4.40 -19.48 -6.83
N ILE A 171 3.10 -19.24 -6.60
CA ILE A 171 2.23 -20.19 -5.91
C ILE A 171 1.60 -21.14 -6.91
N VAL A 172 1.69 -22.43 -6.65
CA VAL A 172 1.17 -23.51 -7.55
C VAL A 172 -0.15 -24.12 -7.04
N ASP A 173 -0.52 -23.86 -5.80
CA ASP A 173 -1.70 -24.42 -5.17
C ASP A 173 -3.03 -23.84 -5.69
N ASP A 174 -4.17 -24.45 -5.28
CA ASP A 174 -5.51 -23.95 -5.60
C ASP A 174 -5.82 -22.61 -4.92
N ASP A 175 -6.86 -21.90 -5.39
CA ASP A 175 -7.18 -20.55 -4.95
C ASP A 175 -7.59 -20.47 -3.46
N ASN A 176 -8.20 -21.53 -2.92
CA ASN A 176 -8.58 -21.57 -1.50
C ASN A 176 -7.34 -21.63 -0.60
N LYS A 177 -6.35 -22.46 -0.97
CA LYS A 177 -5.08 -22.53 -0.26
C LYS A 177 -4.31 -21.22 -0.38
N VAL A 178 -4.29 -20.59 -1.56
CA VAL A 178 -3.68 -19.27 -1.76
C VAL A 178 -4.26 -18.24 -0.81
N SER A 179 -5.58 -18.15 -0.73
CA SER A 179 -6.26 -17.21 0.17
C SER A 179 -5.92 -17.46 1.64
N ALA A 180 -5.88 -18.72 2.06
CA ALA A 180 -5.49 -19.08 3.43
C ALA A 180 -4.05 -18.68 3.75
N VAL A 181 -3.11 -18.96 2.85
CA VAL A 181 -1.69 -18.60 3.00
C VAL A 181 -1.50 -17.09 3.07
N LEU A 182 -2.19 -16.33 2.22
CA LEU A 182 -2.09 -14.86 2.22
C LEU A 182 -2.67 -14.26 3.51
N ASN A 183 -3.77 -14.78 4.01
CA ASN A 183 -4.34 -14.34 5.28
C ASN A 183 -3.38 -14.64 6.44
N GLU A 184 -2.81 -15.84 6.51
CA GLU A 184 -1.81 -16.21 7.50
C GLU A 184 -0.58 -15.30 7.42
N LEU A 185 -0.09 -15.02 6.22
CA LEU A 185 1.05 -14.13 6.00
C LEU A 185 0.77 -12.70 6.50
N HIS A 186 -0.43 -12.16 6.27
CA HIS A 186 -0.82 -10.86 6.81
C HIS A 186 -0.88 -10.87 8.35
N ASP A 187 -1.41 -11.92 8.95
CA ASP A 187 -1.48 -12.02 10.41
C ASP A 187 -0.08 -12.09 11.03
N ILE A 188 0.83 -12.85 10.42
CA ILE A 188 2.24 -12.93 10.85
C ILE A 188 2.89 -11.54 10.72
N ILE A 189 2.70 -10.85 9.59
CA ILE A 189 3.21 -9.49 9.38
C ILE A 189 2.72 -8.57 10.51
N ARG A 190 1.42 -8.52 10.76
CA ARG A 190 0.83 -7.66 11.79
C ARG A 190 1.36 -7.96 13.19
N MET A 191 1.55 -9.22 13.53
CA MET A 191 2.14 -9.61 14.83
C MET A 191 3.60 -9.21 14.93
N SER A 192 4.37 -9.38 13.86
CA SER A 192 5.81 -9.12 13.85
C SER A 192 6.18 -7.64 13.91
N ILE A 193 5.34 -6.75 13.37
CA ILE A 193 5.60 -5.30 13.31
C ILE A 193 4.95 -4.51 14.44
N SER A 194 4.02 -5.13 15.20
CA SER A 194 3.35 -4.51 16.36
C SER A 194 4.30 -4.50 17.54
N GLY A 195 5.01 -3.40 17.75
CA GLY A 195 5.96 -3.20 18.86
C GLY A 195 5.89 -1.78 19.40
#